data_d25a1e36a742651a0ea71577ed7e6f2b
#
_entry.id   d25a1e36a742651a0ea71577ed7e6f2b
#
_cell.length_a   1.000
_cell.length_b   1.000
_cell.length_c   1.000
_cell.angle_alpha   90.00
_cell.angle_beta   90.00
_cell.angle_gamma   90.00
#
_symmetry.space_group_name_H-M   'P 1'
#
loop_
_entity.id
_entity.type
_entity.pdbx_description
1 polymer ?
#
loop_
_entity_poly.entity_id
_entity_poly.type
_entity_poly.pdbx_seq_one_letter_code
_entity_poly.pdbx_strand_id
1 'polypeptide(L)'
;MVPAWARAATPCPPPQVAVQGGTTATTSCPTTSSSTYSTSFAATENPISEGGRWINGKTVGQSWNNVQTAPGKAYAAQIVGLSGSRYDDDIAVLNTAFTSNQFAQGTVSRVPGYRNAVDKHEIELLLRFQITANSARGYEVLWGQDGEIYVVRWNGPLGNYTALAGIPDSAATKAVDGDVLRAEIIGSVVKVYRNGTLMLTAPADSTYSTGQPGIGFWPTSGSILENYCWKNFQAGSL
;
A
#
# COMPACT_ATOMS: atom_id res chain seq x y z
N MET A 1 -8.38 -39.09 -5.98
CA MET A 1 -7.13 -38.77 -5.29
C MET A 1 -7.15 -37.28 -5.00
N VAL A 2 -7.23 -36.87 -3.70
CA VAL A 2 -7.22 -35.47 -3.27
C VAL A 2 -5.75 -35.08 -3.05
N PRO A 3 -5.26 -33.96 -3.60
CA PRO A 3 -3.85 -33.58 -3.45
C PRO A 3 -3.50 -33.19 -2.00
N ALA A 4 -2.33 -33.59 -1.55
CA ALA A 4 -1.85 -33.60 -0.17
C ALA A 4 -1.40 -32.24 0.43
N TRP A 5 -1.78 -31.10 -0.13
CA TRP A 5 -1.33 -29.79 0.35
C TRP A 5 -2.40 -28.91 1.01
N ALA A 6 -3.61 -29.40 1.18
CA ALA A 6 -4.67 -28.70 1.94
C ALA A 6 -4.65 -29.13 3.42
N ARG A 7 -3.59 -28.86 4.17
CA ARG A 7 -3.64 -28.91 5.62
C ARG A 7 -4.19 -27.57 6.13
N ALA A 8 -5.45 -27.59 6.54
CA ALA A 8 -6.00 -26.57 7.39
C ALA A 8 -5.16 -26.47 8.68
N ALA A 9 -4.84 -25.26 9.12
CA ALA A 9 -4.19 -25.06 10.41
C ALA A 9 -5.06 -25.68 11.50
N THR A 10 -4.48 -26.56 12.30
CA THR A 10 -5.17 -27.20 13.42
C THR A 10 -5.53 -26.13 14.45
N PRO A 11 -6.79 -26.00 14.90
CA PRO A 11 -7.16 -25.07 15.97
C PRO A 11 -6.37 -25.37 17.23
N CYS A 12 -5.91 -24.31 17.91
CA CYS A 12 -5.22 -24.44 19.19
C CYS A 12 -6.19 -25.05 20.23
N PRO A 13 -5.81 -26.11 20.97
CA PRO A 13 -6.67 -26.68 21.99
C PRO A 13 -6.87 -25.69 23.16
N PRO A 14 -8.01 -25.74 23.86
CA PRO A 14 -8.24 -24.90 25.01
C PRO A 14 -7.22 -25.20 26.13
N PRO A 15 -6.91 -24.23 27.01
CA PRO A 15 -5.93 -24.42 28.09
C PRO A 15 -6.37 -25.55 29.02
N GLN A 16 -5.53 -26.57 29.15
CA GLN A 16 -5.73 -27.66 30.11
C GLN A 16 -5.14 -27.23 31.48
N VAL A 17 -5.92 -27.37 32.52
CA VAL A 17 -5.45 -27.20 33.91
C VAL A 17 -4.60 -28.43 34.28
N ALA A 18 -3.31 -28.21 34.47
CA ALA A 18 -2.38 -29.28 34.84
C ALA A 18 -2.47 -29.56 36.35
N VAL A 19 -2.64 -30.83 36.70
CA VAL A 19 -2.42 -31.36 38.04
C VAL A 19 -0.92 -31.61 38.22
N GLN A 20 -0.40 -31.20 39.36
CA GLN A 20 0.99 -31.14 39.83
C GLN A 20 2.00 -32.16 39.28
N GLY A 21 3.19 -31.66 38.95
CA GLY A 21 4.46 -32.39 38.95
C GLY A 21 5.14 -32.53 37.59
N GLY A 22 5.71 -31.42 37.06
CA GLY A 22 6.58 -31.47 35.88
C GLY A 22 6.78 -30.08 35.31
N THR A 23 8.01 -29.71 34.98
CA THR A 23 8.33 -28.48 34.27
C THR A 23 7.66 -28.48 32.88
N THR A 24 6.49 -27.86 32.79
CA THR A 24 5.78 -27.69 31.55
C THR A 24 6.35 -26.50 30.82
N ALA A 25 6.99 -26.72 29.68
CA ALA A 25 7.22 -25.68 28.69
C ALA A 25 5.83 -25.20 28.20
N THR A 26 5.41 -24.04 28.63
CA THR A 26 4.24 -23.37 28.08
C THR A 26 4.55 -22.95 26.66
N THR A 27 4.09 -23.75 25.68
CA THR A 27 4.06 -23.31 24.28
C THR A 27 2.99 -22.24 24.19
N SER A 28 3.40 -20.98 24.34
CA SER A 28 2.52 -19.86 24.03
C SER A 28 2.24 -19.87 22.53
N CYS A 29 0.97 -20.01 22.17
CA CYS A 29 0.52 -19.77 20.81
C CYS A 29 0.94 -18.34 20.45
N PRO A 30 1.62 -18.08 19.32
CA PRO A 30 1.94 -16.72 18.93
C PRO A 30 0.62 -15.95 18.76
N THR A 31 0.36 -15.02 19.66
CA THR A 31 -0.69 -14.03 19.44
C THR A 31 -0.27 -13.21 18.23
N THR A 32 -0.93 -13.42 17.09
CA THR A 32 -0.80 -12.52 15.95
C THR A 32 -1.30 -11.15 16.40
N SER A 33 -0.37 -10.27 16.74
CA SER A 33 -0.69 -8.88 17.07
C SER A 33 -1.33 -8.26 15.82
N SER A 34 -2.60 -7.91 15.92
CA SER A 34 -3.30 -7.16 14.88
C SER A 34 -2.79 -5.72 14.93
N SER A 35 -1.88 -5.38 14.03
CA SER A 35 -1.43 -4.00 13.88
C SER A 35 -2.47 -3.20 13.11
N THR A 36 -2.79 -2.02 13.63
CA THR A 36 -3.62 -1.02 12.92
C THR A 36 -2.95 0.33 12.98
N TYR A 37 -3.16 1.14 11.96
CA TYR A 37 -2.66 2.50 11.87
C TYR A 37 -3.68 3.38 11.18
N SER A 38 -3.79 4.64 11.63
CA SER A 38 -4.62 5.64 10.97
C SER A 38 -4.04 7.03 11.14
N THR A 39 -4.16 7.86 10.12
CA THR A 39 -3.75 9.27 10.15
C THR A 39 -4.67 10.13 9.28
N SER A 40 -4.80 11.40 9.65
CA SER A 40 -5.40 12.46 8.84
C SER A 40 -4.36 13.47 8.35
N PHE A 41 -3.06 13.15 8.45
CA PHE A 41 -1.95 14.00 8.04
C PHE A 41 -2.02 15.40 8.67
N ALA A 42 -1.98 15.46 10.00
CA ALA A 42 -2.20 16.70 10.74
C ALA A 42 -1.06 17.70 10.63
N ALA A 43 0.17 17.25 10.35
CA ALA A 43 1.37 18.07 10.30
C ALA A 43 1.83 18.38 8.87
N THR A 44 2.58 19.46 8.70
CA THR A 44 3.37 19.73 7.50
C THR A 44 4.73 19.09 7.66
N GLU A 45 5.02 18.08 6.85
CA GLU A 45 6.29 17.34 6.87
C GLU A 45 6.81 17.08 5.44
N ASN A 46 8.10 17.18 5.24
CA ASN A 46 8.79 16.77 4.02
C ASN A 46 10.19 16.23 4.38
N PRO A 47 10.40 14.92 4.36
CA PRO A 47 9.45 13.85 4.07
C PRO A 47 8.45 13.60 5.21
N ILE A 48 7.35 12.89 4.92
CA ILE A 48 6.42 12.40 5.94
C ILE A 48 7.17 11.56 6.97
N SER A 49 6.90 11.81 8.25
CA SER A 49 7.53 11.11 9.36
C SER A 49 6.53 10.64 10.40
N GLU A 50 5.64 11.53 10.86
CA GLU A 50 4.70 11.30 11.97
C GLU A 50 5.40 10.64 13.18
N GLY A 51 6.55 11.22 13.57
CA GLY A 51 7.35 10.71 14.68
C GLY A 51 8.11 9.42 14.37
N GLY A 52 8.55 9.21 13.13
CA GLY A 52 9.34 8.05 12.69
C GLY A 52 8.50 6.84 12.32
N ARG A 53 7.21 7.01 12.07
CA ARG A 53 6.29 5.94 11.68
C ARG A 53 6.38 5.57 10.19
N TRP A 54 7.08 6.38 9.38
CA TRP A 54 7.18 6.19 7.94
C TRP A 54 8.62 6.01 7.48
N ILE A 55 8.81 5.13 6.51
CA ILE A 55 10.06 4.93 5.76
C ILE A 55 9.79 5.44 4.34
N ASN A 56 10.54 6.45 3.92
CA ASN A 56 10.44 7.06 2.59
C ASN A 56 11.52 6.51 1.66
N GLY A 57 11.21 6.37 0.36
CA GLY A 57 12.11 5.78 -0.62
C GLY A 57 13.46 6.50 -0.69
N LYS A 58 13.46 7.81 -0.86
CA LYS A 58 14.70 8.60 -1.02
C LYS A 58 15.55 8.67 0.25
N THR A 59 14.94 8.68 1.42
CA THR A 59 15.67 8.77 2.70
C THR A 59 16.47 7.51 3.02
N VAL A 60 16.12 6.38 2.43
CA VAL A 60 16.89 5.13 2.56
C VAL A 60 17.78 4.85 1.33
N GLY A 61 17.96 5.83 0.43
CA GLY A 61 18.88 5.74 -0.70
C GLY A 61 18.30 5.19 -1.99
N GLN A 62 16.96 5.05 -2.09
CA GLN A 62 16.32 4.72 -3.35
C GLN A 62 16.37 5.90 -4.33
N SER A 63 16.25 5.60 -5.63
CA SER A 63 16.09 6.61 -6.68
C SER A 63 14.69 7.24 -6.67
N TRP A 64 13.74 6.64 -5.98
CA TRP A 64 12.38 7.13 -5.81
C TRP A 64 12.33 8.31 -4.86
N ASN A 65 11.26 9.09 -4.95
CA ASN A 65 11.10 10.29 -4.15
C ASN A 65 10.39 10.02 -2.82
N ASN A 66 10.22 11.07 -2.04
CA ASN A 66 9.57 11.02 -0.75
C ASN A 66 8.10 11.45 -0.88
N VAL A 67 7.29 11.06 0.08
CA VAL A 67 5.96 11.62 0.31
C VAL A 67 6.09 12.83 1.24
N GLN A 68 5.28 13.86 1.02
CA GLN A 68 5.15 14.99 1.94
C GLN A 68 3.70 15.19 2.38
N THR A 69 3.51 15.96 3.44
CA THR A 69 2.20 16.26 4.00
C THR A 69 1.98 17.76 4.23
N ALA A 70 0.71 18.14 4.19
CA ALA A 70 0.18 19.37 4.75
C ALA A 70 -1.08 19.01 5.56
N PRO A 71 -1.59 19.85 6.46
CA PRO A 71 -2.75 19.52 7.25
C PRO A 71 -3.93 19.03 6.40
N GLY A 72 -4.34 17.77 6.64
CA GLY A 72 -5.41 17.09 5.91
C GLY A 72 -5.03 16.53 4.54
N LYS A 73 -3.74 16.45 4.19
CA LYS A 73 -3.29 15.92 2.90
C LYS A 73 -1.94 15.23 2.98
N ALA A 74 -1.78 14.13 2.22
CA ALA A 74 -0.48 13.57 1.82
C ALA A 74 -0.39 13.54 0.30
N TYR A 75 0.75 13.94 -0.24
CA TYR A 75 0.99 14.07 -1.67
C TYR A 75 2.47 13.88 -2.01
N ALA A 76 2.76 13.79 -3.29
CA ALA A 76 4.12 13.67 -3.81
C ALA A 76 5.00 14.84 -3.39
N ALA A 77 6.27 14.59 -3.10
CA ALA A 77 7.23 15.66 -2.82
C ALA A 77 7.84 16.24 -4.10
N GLN A 78 7.75 15.53 -5.23
CA GLN A 78 8.40 15.92 -6.48
C GLN A 78 7.62 15.38 -7.68
N ILE A 79 7.69 16.08 -8.81
CA ILE A 79 7.19 15.59 -10.10
C ILE A 79 8.17 14.57 -10.64
N VAL A 80 7.64 13.41 -11.09
CA VAL A 80 8.39 12.32 -11.73
C VAL A 80 9.17 12.81 -12.95
N GLY A 81 10.34 12.27 -13.16
CA GLY A 81 11.20 12.57 -14.28
C GLY A 81 12.11 13.78 -14.10
N LEU A 82 12.02 14.51 -12.97
CA LEU A 82 12.98 15.57 -12.66
C LEU A 82 14.37 15.00 -12.32
N SER A 83 14.42 13.78 -11.84
CA SER A 83 15.64 13.02 -11.57
C SER A 83 16.21 12.32 -12.82
N GLY A 84 15.50 12.39 -13.95
CA GLY A 84 15.85 11.67 -15.20
C GLY A 84 15.28 10.26 -15.30
N SER A 85 14.56 9.78 -14.29
CA SER A 85 13.82 8.51 -14.32
C SER A 85 12.35 8.73 -14.67
N ARG A 86 11.71 7.71 -15.26
CA ARG A 86 10.27 7.66 -15.54
C ARG A 86 9.49 6.89 -14.48
N TYR A 87 10.17 6.31 -13.50
CA TYR A 87 9.62 5.38 -12.49
C TYR A 87 10.10 5.76 -11.09
N ASP A 88 10.37 7.04 -10.86
CA ASP A 88 10.81 7.57 -9.57
C ASP A 88 9.62 8.07 -8.75
N ASP A 89 8.67 7.16 -8.51
CA ASP A 89 7.47 7.42 -7.73
C ASP A 89 7.81 7.97 -6.34
N ASP A 90 6.90 8.74 -5.78
CA ASP A 90 6.99 9.26 -4.43
C ASP A 90 6.34 8.26 -3.48
N ILE A 91 7.13 7.54 -2.68
CA ILE A 91 6.61 6.45 -1.85
C ILE A 91 6.99 6.55 -0.38
N ALA A 92 6.08 6.08 0.47
CA ALA A 92 6.33 5.87 1.89
C ALA A 92 5.55 4.65 2.41
N VAL A 93 6.21 3.84 3.24
CA VAL A 93 5.60 2.69 3.92
C VAL A 93 5.68 2.84 5.42
N LEU A 94 4.76 2.20 6.16
CA LEU A 94 4.79 2.22 7.61
C LEU A 94 6.01 1.48 8.16
N ASN A 95 6.59 2.00 9.25
CA ASN A 95 7.73 1.41 9.95
C ASN A 95 7.27 0.51 11.12
N THR A 96 6.20 -0.25 10.89
CA THR A 96 5.62 -1.18 11.89
C THR A 96 5.33 -2.50 11.20
N ALA A 97 5.53 -3.60 11.91
CA ALA A 97 5.25 -4.92 11.37
C ALA A 97 3.73 -5.15 11.22
N PHE A 98 3.33 -5.71 10.10
CA PHE A 98 1.98 -6.17 9.79
C PHE A 98 2.01 -7.65 9.44
N THR A 99 0.86 -8.32 9.60
CA THR A 99 0.72 -9.70 9.11
C THR A 99 0.75 -9.75 7.59
N SER A 100 0.93 -10.95 7.05
CA SER A 100 0.88 -11.15 5.59
C SER A 100 -0.48 -10.80 4.99
N ASN A 101 -1.56 -11.03 5.70
CA ASN A 101 -2.89 -10.55 5.31
C ASN A 101 -3.05 -9.14 5.85
N GLN A 102 -3.21 -8.18 4.95
CA GLN A 102 -3.23 -6.76 5.33
C GLN A 102 -4.07 -5.94 4.35
N PHE A 103 -4.43 -4.75 4.77
CA PHE A 103 -5.08 -3.76 3.92
C PHE A 103 -4.39 -2.39 4.04
N ALA A 104 -4.56 -1.60 2.99
CA ALA A 104 -4.29 -0.18 2.92
C ALA A 104 -5.54 0.53 2.38
N GLN A 105 -5.89 1.69 2.92
CA GLN A 105 -7.08 2.45 2.56
C GLN A 105 -6.81 3.95 2.69
N GLY A 106 -7.33 4.74 1.76
CA GLY A 106 -7.26 6.19 1.81
C GLY A 106 -8.53 6.84 1.28
N THR A 107 -8.79 8.08 1.70
CA THR A 107 -9.83 8.93 1.13
C THR A 107 -9.21 9.89 0.13
N VAL A 108 -9.75 9.92 -1.06
CA VAL A 108 -9.27 10.76 -2.17
C VAL A 108 -9.50 12.24 -1.87
N SER A 109 -8.48 13.06 -2.10
CA SER A 109 -8.60 14.50 -2.27
C SER A 109 -8.40 14.82 -3.75
N ARG A 110 -9.43 15.31 -4.40
CA ARG A 110 -9.35 15.71 -5.81
C ARG A 110 -10.03 17.04 -6.04
N VAL A 111 -9.29 17.99 -6.62
CA VAL A 111 -9.88 19.25 -7.07
C VAL A 111 -10.84 18.95 -8.23
N PRO A 112 -12.11 19.41 -8.18
CA PRO A 112 -13.07 19.19 -9.25
C PRO A 112 -12.56 19.68 -10.60
N GLY A 113 -12.65 18.83 -11.63
CA GLY A 113 -12.18 19.16 -12.98
C GLY A 113 -10.66 19.11 -13.17
N TYR A 114 -9.90 18.78 -12.14
CA TYR A 114 -8.45 18.68 -12.24
C TYR A 114 -8.03 17.60 -13.25
N ARG A 115 -7.17 18.02 -14.18
CA ARG A 115 -6.41 17.21 -15.12
C ARG A 115 -5.06 17.88 -15.35
N ASN A 116 -3.99 17.10 -15.32
CA ASN A 116 -2.71 17.62 -15.81
C ASN A 116 -2.62 17.51 -17.34
N ALA A 117 -1.59 18.13 -17.93
CA ALA A 117 -1.46 18.25 -19.38
C ALA A 117 -1.39 16.91 -20.13
N VAL A 118 -0.90 15.87 -19.48
CA VAL A 118 -0.75 14.52 -20.07
C VAL A 118 -1.76 13.51 -19.54
N ASP A 119 -2.71 13.96 -18.70
CA ASP A 119 -3.75 13.17 -18.04
C ASP A 119 -3.22 11.97 -17.24
N LYS A 120 -2.02 12.10 -16.69
CA LYS A 120 -1.34 11.06 -15.93
C LYS A 120 -0.86 11.61 -14.59
N HIS A 121 -1.59 11.26 -13.56
CA HIS A 121 -1.28 11.50 -12.16
C HIS A 121 -1.92 10.36 -11.36
N GLU A 122 -1.14 9.63 -10.61
CA GLU A 122 -1.58 8.46 -9.89
C GLU A 122 -1.49 8.68 -8.39
N ILE A 123 -2.43 8.08 -7.67
CA ILE A 123 -2.40 7.86 -6.22
C ILE A 123 -2.37 6.36 -6.00
N GLU A 124 -1.60 5.93 -5.01
CA GLU A 124 -1.24 4.52 -4.86
C GLU A 124 -1.43 4.04 -3.42
N LEU A 125 -1.83 2.79 -3.28
CA LEU A 125 -1.82 2.04 -2.03
C LEU A 125 -0.81 0.89 -2.16
N LEU A 126 0.09 0.80 -1.19
CA LEU A 126 1.15 -0.21 -1.16
C LEU A 126 0.80 -1.32 -0.17
N LEU A 127 1.09 -2.58 -0.55
CA LEU A 127 0.84 -3.78 0.26
C LEU A 127 2.08 -4.67 0.25
N ARG A 128 2.43 -5.23 1.42
CA ARG A 128 3.66 -6.06 1.58
C ARG A 128 4.87 -5.42 0.93
N PHE A 129 4.93 -4.11 1.03
CA PHE A 129 5.97 -3.34 0.36
C PHE A 129 7.19 -3.20 1.27
N GLN A 130 8.38 -3.30 0.70
CA GLN A 130 9.66 -3.16 1.39
C GLN A 130 10.51 -2.14 0.64
N ILE A 131 10.96 -1.12 1.36
CA ILE A 131 11.87 -0.10 0.84
C ILE A 131 13.22 -0.24 1.53
N THR A 132 14.28 -0.44 0.76
CA THR A 132 15.66 -0.49 1.23
C THR A 132 16.54 0.35 0.30
N ALA A 133 17.79 0.59 0.66
CA ALA A 133 18.71 1.37 -0.16
C ALA A 133 18.92 0.82 -1.60
N ASN A 134 18.63 -0.46 -1.82
CA ASN A 134 18.91 -1.12 -3.11
C ASN A 134 17.65 -1.70 -3.78
N SER A 135 16.49 -1.61 -3.13
CA SER A 135 15.29 -2.28 -3.62
C SER A 135 14.02 -1.65 -3.04
N ALA A 136 13.03 -1.45 -3.89
CA ALA A 136 11.65 -1.21 -3.52
C ALA A 136 10.79 -2.28 -4.18
N ARG A 137 10.16 -3.15 -3.38
CA ARG A 137 9.44 -4.33 -3.86
C ARG A 137 8.20 -4.61 -3.04
N GLY A 138 7.19 -5.14 -3.68
CA GLY A 138 5.89 -5.42 -3.07
C GLY A 138 4.78 -5.26 -4.09
N TYR A 139 3.57 -5.07 -3.61
CA TYR A 139 2.40 -4.86 -4.46
C TYR A 139 1.94 -3.42 -4.34
N GLU A 140 1.62 -2.84 -5.47
CA GLU A 140 1.05 -1.51 -5.59
C GLU A 140 -0.31 -1.62 -6.26
N VAL A 141 -1.25 -0.83 -5.78
CA VAL A 141 -2.54 -0.61 -6.41
C VAL A 141 -2.64 0.87 -6.73
N LEU A 142 -2.60 1.21 -8.01
CA LEU A 142 -2.67 2.58 -8.48
C LEU A 142 -4.07 2.93 -9.00
N TRP A 143 -4.42 4.21 -8.85
CA TRP A 143 -5.57 4.86 -9.50
C TRP A 143 -5.09 6.11 -10.23
N GLY A 144 -5.19 6.06 -11.55
CA GLY A 144 -4.91 7.21 -12.40
C GLY A 144 -6.03 8.26 -12.35
N GLN A 145 -5.65 9.51 -12.54
CA GLN A 145 -6.64 10.60 -12.64
C GLN A 145 -7.58 10.44 -13.84
N ASP A 146 -7.19 9.68 -14.87
CA ASP A 146 -7.96 9.32 -16.06
C ASP A 146 -8.94 8.16 -15.82
N GLY A 147 -8.80 7.45 -14.69
CA GLY A 147 -9.66 6.36 -14.26
C GLY A 147 -9.07 4.97 -14.46
N GLU A 148 -7.83 4.86 -14.89
CA GLU A 148 -7.15 3.56 -14.88
C GLU A 148 -6.96 3.05 -13.46
N ILE A 149 -7.03 1.73 -13.28
CA ILE A 149 -6.75 1.03 -12.02
C ILE A 149 -5.87 -0.15 -12.37
N TYR A 150 -4.67 -0.23 -11.78
CA TYR A 150 -3.80 -1.37 -11.95
C TYR A 150 -3.35 -1.94 -10.61
N VAL A 151 -3.12 -3.25 -10.60
CA VAL A 151 -2.36 -3.96 -9.58
C VAL A 151 -1.05 -4.36 -10.21
N VAL A 152 0.05 -3.86 -9.66
CA VAL A 152 1.39 -4.18 -10.12
C VAL A 152 2.23 -4.79 -9.00
N ARG A 153 3.20 -5.59 -9.36
CA ARG A 153 4.23 -6.10 -8.48
C ARG A 153 5.57 -5.47 -8.85
N TRP A 154 6.16 -4.73 -7.94
CA TRP A 154 7.52 -4.23 -8.07
C TRP A 154 8.53 -5.32 -7.70
N ASN A 155 9.58 -5.48 -8.52
CA ASN A 155 10.54 -6.58 -8.41
C ASN A 155 11.88 -6.17 -7.79
N GLY A 156 11.99 -4.93 -7.31
CA GLY A 156 13.15 -4.40 -6.60
C GLY A 156 13.88 -3.27 -7.33
N PRO A 157 14.45 -3.50 -8.53
CA PRO A 157 15.07 -2.41 -9.31
C PRO A 157 14.03 -1.42 -9.82
N LEU A 158 14.41 -0.15 -9.89
CA LEU A 158 13.59 0.91 -10.47
C LEU A 158 13.17 0.58 -11.90
N GLY A 159 11.89 0.76 -12.22
CA GLY A 159 11.30 0.44 -13.52
C GLY A 159 11.07 -1.05 -13.78
N ASN A 160 11.44 -1.93 -12.87
CA ASN A 160 11.21 -3.36 -12.99
C ASN A 160 9.94 -3.76 -12.22
N TYR A 161 8.82 -3.78 -12.91
CA TYR A 161 7.54 -4.22 -12.36
C TYR A 161 6.83 -5.21 -13.29
N THR A 162 5.82 -5.87 -12.75
CA THR A 162 4.95 -6.81 -13.46
C THR A 162 3.51 -6.39 -13.25
N ALA A 163 2.78 -6.05 -14.29
CA ALA A 163 1.34 -5.82 -14.22
C ALA A 163 0.63 -7.16 -13.99
N LEU A 164 -0.18 -7.23 -12.94
CA LEU A 164 -0.94 -8.44 -12.57
C LEU A 164 -2.38 -8.39 -13.05
N ALA A 165 -3.01 -7.23 -12.94
CA ALA A 165 -4.38 -6.99 -13.38
C ALA A 165 -4.60 -5.50 -13.60
N GLY A 166 -5.61 -5.13 -14.41
CA GLY A 166 -5.94 -3.73 -14.62
C GLY A 166 -7.32 -3.51 -15.23
N ILE A 167 -7.82 -2.32 -14.99
CA ILE A 167 -8.95 -1.71 -15.69
C ILE A 167 -8.38 -0.51 -16.43
N PRO A 168 -8.50 -0.45 -17.77
CA PRO A 168 -8.03 0.69 -18.54
C PRO A 168 -8.79 1.97 -18.16
N ASP A 169 -8.26 3.11 -18.57
CA ASP A 169 -8.84 4.42 -18.34
C ASP A 169 -10.31 4.49 -18.75
N SER A 170 -11.13 5.02 -17.86
CA SER A 170 -12.57 5.14 -18.06
C SER A 170 -13.17 6.26 -17.20
N ALA A 171 -14.09 7.00 -17.75
CA ALA A 171 -14.83 8.00 -16.97
C ALA A 171 -15.61 7.36 -15.78
N ALA A 172 -16.06 6.11 -15.92
CA ALA A 172 -16.80 5.39 -14.88
C ALA A 172 -15.94 5.00 -13.68
N THR A 173 -14.64 4.82 -13.88
CA THR A 173 -13.68 4.41 -12.85
C THR A 173 -12.89 5.57 -12.25
N LYS A 174 -13.02 6.79 -12.79
CA LYS A 174 -12.37 7.99 -12.24
C LYS A 174 -12.75 8.17 -10.77
N ALA A 175 -11.74 8.20 -9.92
CA ALA A 175 -11.95 8.55 -8.53
C ALA A 175 -12.31 10.04 -8.40
N VAL A 176 -13.28 10.33 -7.55
CA VAL A 176 -13.72 11.70 -7.24
C VAL A 176 -13.35 12.09 -5.81
N ASP A 177 -13.45 13.37 -5.51
CA ASP A 177 -13.18 13.86 -4.16
C ASP A 177 -14.10 13.17 -3.13
N GLY A 178 -13.50 12.65 -2.07
CA GLY A 178 -14.20 11.93 -1.00
C GLY A 178 -14.37 10.43 -1.24
N ASP A 179 -14.03 9.88 -2.40
CA ASP A 179 -14.04 8.43 -2.58
C ASP A 179 -13.10 7.75 -1.59
N VAL A 180 -13.54 6.63 -1.04
CA VAL A 180 -12.72 5.75 -0.21
C VAL A 180 -12.20 4.62 -1.08
N LEU A 181 -10.89 4.59 -1.28
CA LEU A 181 -10.21 3.54 -2.03
C LEU A 181 -9.52 2.60 -1.06
N ARG A 182 -9.63 1.29 -1.30
CA ARG A 182 -9.06 0.26 -0.45
C ARG A 182 -8.44 -0.85 -1.28
N ALA A 183 -7.28 -1.30 -0.84
CA ALA A 183 -6.60 -2.49 -1.33
C ALA A 183 -6.44 -3.50 -0.19
N GLU A 184 -6.69 -4.77 -0.46
CA GLU A 184 -6.50 -5.88 0.48
C GLU A 184 -5.65 -6.95 -0.18
N ILE A 185 -4.75 -7.56 0.60
CA ILE A 185 -4.08 -8.79 0.20
C ILE A 185 -4.37 -9.88 1.23
N ILE A 186 -5.01 -10.96 0.79
CA ILE A 186 -5.36 -12.13 1.60
C ILE A 186 -4.82 -13.38 0.91
N GLY A 187 -3.97 -14.13 1.62
CA GLY A 187 -3.21 -15.22 0.99
C GLY A 187 -2.32 -14.65 -0.12
N SER A 188 -2.63 -14.96 -1.37
CA SER A 188 -1.89 -14.47 -2.55
C SER A 188 -2.73 -13.59 -3.49
N VAL A 189 -3.95 -13.20 -3.08
CA VAL A 189 -4.89 -12.48 -3.92
C VAL A 189 -5.01 -11.03 -3.46
N VAL A 190 -4.84 -10.08 -4.39
CA VAL A 190 -5.12 -8.66 -4.16
C VAL A 190 -6.51 -8.34 -4.64
N LYS A 191 -7.28 -7.66 -3.79
CA LYS A 191 -8.62 -7.13 -4.11
C LYS A 191 -8.63 -5.62 -3.93
N VAL A 192 -9.33 -4.96 -4.83
CA VAL A 192 -9.39 -3.51 -4.95
C VAL A 192 -10.83 -3.05 -4.84
N TYR A 193 -11.08 -2.08 -3.96
CA TYR A 193 -12.44 -1.60 -3.69
C TYR A 193 -12.51 -0.07 -3.80
N ARG A 194 -13.66 0.42 -4.24
CA ARG A 194 -14.06 1.83 -4.18
C ARG A 194 -15.39 1.94 -3.45
N ASN A 195 -15.42 2.72 -2.37
CA ASN A 195 -16.62 2.90 -1.53
C ASN A 195 -17.28 1.57 -1.10
N GLY A 196 -16.44 0.57 -0.76
CA GLY A 196 -16.86 -0.77 -0.38
C GLY A 196 -17.27 -1.70 -1.55
N THR A 197 -17.36 -1.18 -2.78
CA THR A 197 -17.64 -2.00 -3.96
C THR A 197 -16.36 -2.59 -4.53
N LEU A 198 -16.36 -3.90 -4.78
CA LEU A 198 -15.24 -4.59 -5.43
C LEU A 198 -15.11 -4.14 -6.89
N MET A 199 -13.95 -3.58 -7.23
CA MET A 199 -13.62 -3.09 -8.58
C MET A 199 -12.79 -4.11 -9.37
N LEU A 200 -11.78 -4.72 -8.71
CA LEU A 200 -10.80 -5.56 -9.37
C LEU A 200 -10.32 -6.65 -8.42
N THR A 201 -10.07 -7.83 -8.95
CA THR A 201 -9.34 -8.92 -8.27
C THR A 201 -8.16 -9.31 -9.14
N ALA A 202 -6.95 -9.16 -8.63
CA ALA A 202 -5.76 -9.63 -9.31
C ALA A 202 -5.61 -11.15 -9.17
N PRO A 203 -5.04 -11.83 -10.18
CA PRO A 203 -4.67 -13.23 -10.05
C PRO A 203 -3.74 -13.48 -8.87
N ALA A 204 -3.77 -14.71 -8.35
CA ALA A 204 -2.93 -15.09 -7.23
C ALA A 204 -1.44 -14.92 -7.56
N ASP A 205 -0.73 -14.17 -6.73
CA ASP A 205 0.71 -13.98 -6.79
C ASP A 205 1.31 -14.14 -5.38
N SER A 206 2.20 -15.09 -5.21
CA SER A 206 2.83 -15.43 -3.93
C SER A 206 4.30 -15.00 -3.83
N THR A 207 4.75 -14.13 -4.71
CA THR A 207 6.16 -13.69 -4.78
C THR A 207 6.59 -13.03 -3.46
N TYR A 208 5.74 -12.17 -2.89
CA TYR A 208 6.03 -11.53 -1.61
C TYR A 208 4.98 -11.89 -0.57
N SER A 209 5.43 -12.41 0.56
CA SER A 209 4.59 -12.81 1.69
C SER A 209 4.69 -11.85 2.88
N THR A 210 5.64 -10.91 2.88
CA THR A 210 5.90 -9.97 3.98
C THR A 210 6.20 -8.57 3.46
N GLY A 211 6.01 -7.59 4.32
CA GLY A 211 6.24 -6.17 4.06
C GLY A 211 5.13 -5.32 4.68
N GLN A 212 5.21 -4.02 4.49
CA GLN A 212 4.35 -3.05 5.12
C GLN A 212 3.34 -2.46 4.14
N PRO A 213 2.17 -2.03 4.63
CA PRO A 213 1.29 -1.16 3.86
C PRO A 213 1.86 0.26 3.79
N GLY A 214 1.47 1.00 2.76
CA GLY A 214 1.92 2.36 2.53
C GLY A 214 1.12 3.11 1.49
N ILE A 215 1.64 4.26 1.10
CA ILE A 215 1.08 5.14 0.07
C ILE A 215 2.15 5.51 -0.95
N GLY A 216 1.70 5.82 -2.15
CA GLY A 216 2.54 6.34 -3.20
C GLY A 216 1.81 7.29 -4.14
N PHE A 217 2.59 7.87 -5.05
CA PHE A 217 2.13 8.85 -6.05
C PHE A 217 3.03 8.82 -7.27
N TRP A 218 2.43 8.92 -8.43
CA TRP A 218 3.16 9.13 -9.68
C TRP A 218 2.68 10.40 -10.40
N PRO A 219 3.12 11.60 -9.98
CA PRO A 219 2.74 12.87 -10.61
C PRO A 219 3.64 13.16 -11.80
N THR A 220 3.09 13.11 -13.01
CA THR A 220 3.83 13.43 -14.24
C THR A 220 3.92 14.93 -14.49
N SER A 221 4.65 15.34 -15.54
CA SER A 221 4.82 16.72 -15.93
C SER A 221 3.49 17.47 -16.02
N GLY A 222 3.45 18.67 -15.46
CA GLY A 222 2.25 19.50 -15.39
C GLY A 222 1.29 19.15 -14.27
N SER A 223 1.63 18.18 -13.40
CA SER A 223 0.85 17.89 -12.19
C SER A 223 0.95 19.04 -11.19
N ILE A 224 -0.19 19.34 -10.54
CA ILE A 224 -0.25 20.11 -9.30
C ILE A 224 -0.42 19.06 -8.18
N LEU A 225 0.64 18.87 -7.40
CA LEU A 225 0.80 17.71 -6.52
C LEU A 225 -0.37 17.55 -5.53
N GLU A 226 -0.90 18.62 -5.00
CA GLU A 226 -1.98 18.61 -4.02
C GLU A 226 -3.39 18.42 -4.62
N ASN A 227 -3.52 18.44 -5.94
CA ASN A 227 -4.83 18.40 -6.60
C ASN A 227 -5.38 17.01 -6.80
N TYR A 228 -4.54 15.98 -6.65
CA TYR A 228 -4.94 14.57 -6.63
C TYR A 228 -4.05 13.82 -5.64
N CYS A 229 -4.58 13.56 -4.44
CA CYS A 229 -3.80 13.10 -3.30
C CYS A 229 -4.69 12.39 -2.25
N TRP A 230 -4.13 12.02 -1.10
CA TRP A 230 -4.85 11.40 0.02
C TRP A 230 -5.24 12.41 1.09
N LYS A 231 -6.50 12.40 1.58
CA LYS A 231 -6.97 13.16 2.77
C LYS A 231 -6.62 12.47 4.08
N ASN A 232 -6.59 11.16 4.08
CA ASN A 232 -6.29 10.32 5.22
C ASN A 232 -5.73 8.98 4.74
N PHE A 233 -5.24 8.19 5.69
CA PHE A 233 -4.79 6.84 5.42
C PHE A 233 -5.09 5.93 6.62
N GLN A 234 -5.45 4.69 6.33
CA GLN A 234 -5.63 3.61 7.28
C GLN A 234 -4.97 2.34 6.76
N ALA A 235 -4.40 1.57 7.65
CA ALA A 235 -3.86 0.26 7.34
C ALA A 235 -4.10 -0.70 8.51
N GLY A 236 -4.13 -1.99 8.21
CA GLY A 236 -4.32 -3.00 9.25
C GLY A 236 -3.95 -4.40 8.79
N SER A 237 -3.64 -5.23 9.78
CA SER A 237 -3.58 -6.68 9.64
C SER A 237 -5.01 -7.25 9.55
N LEU A 238 -5.19 -8.29 8.71
CA LEU A 238 -6.46 -9.00 8.50
C LEU A 238 -6.37 -10.43 9.04
#